data_703369fedccba88ca470844354aeceeb
#
_entry.id   703369fedccba88ca470844354aeceeb
#
_cell.length_a   1.000
_cell.length_b   1.000
_cell.length_c   1.000
_cell.angle_alpha   90.00
_cell.angle_beta   90.00
_cell.angle_gamma   90.00
#
_symmetry.space_group_name_H-M   'P 1'
#
loop_
_entity.id
_entity.type
_entity.pdbx_description
1 polymer ?
#
loop_
_entity_poly.entity_id
_entity_poly.type
_entity_poly.pdbx_seq_one_letter_code
_entity_poly.pdbx_strand_id
1 'polypeptide(L)'
;MRKILFLLLAIVTMASCSEEKVNVRWATFNMRYDNPNDDPNHWGARKERVANYIKEMKFDVFGTQEVLHNQFEDLKALLPDYEGVGVGRDNGATEGEYSAVFYNKNVFDALDSGTFWLSEDPTAVGKMGWDAVCVRIATWAKLQHKATGKIVMAVNTHYDHVGQVAQKESSLLIIRKIKEIVGDQPAVLTGDFNVTDQSEAYNTIVSNEFVLLDAHKVAEKTSGASYTFHGFDKVDPEKRSKIDFVFVTPQIKVLHSEVTPEVKEALLSDHNPQWTDLEI
;
A
#
# COMPACT_ATOMS: atom_id res chain seq x y z
N MET A 1 29.11 -69.78 -19.72
CA MET A 1 29.24 -68.64 -18.78
C MET A 1 28.25 -67.53 -19.17
N ARG A 2 27.16 -67.43 -18.46
CA ARG A 2 26.10 -66.39 -18.72
C ARG A 2 26.44 -65.14 -17.90
N LYS A 3 26.70 -64.02 -18.58
CA LYS A 3 26.91 -62.70 -17.92
C LYS A 3 25.54 -62.12 -17.62
N ILE A 4 25.21 -61.97 -16.35
CA ILE A 4 24.01 -61.27 -15.86
C ILE A 4 24.34 -59.76 -15.80
N LEU A 5 23.67 -58.98 -16.63
CA LEU A 5 23.78 -57.51 -16.66
C LEU A 5 22.79 -56.93 -15.65
N PHE A 6 23.25 -56.39 -14.53
CA PHE A 6 22.41 -55.67 -13.60
C PHE A 6 22.17 -54.25 -14.15
N LEU A 7 20.92 -53.94 -14.51
CA LEU A 7 20.48 -52.61 -14.87
C LEU A 7 20.08 -51.88 -13.59
N LEU A 8 20.93 -50.93 -13.13
CA LEU A 8 20.57 -50.04 -12.04
C LEU A 8 19.57 -48.98 -12.56
N LEU A 9 18.30 -49.10 -12.16
CA LEU A 9 17.29 -48.11 -12.42
C LEU A 9 17.44 -46.98 -11.37
N ALA A 10 18.00 -45.85 -11.77
CA ALA A 10 18.05 -44.65 -10.91
C ALA A 10 16.64 -44.03 -10.89
N ILE A 11 15.92 -44.16 -9.79
CA ILE A 11 14.67 -43.44 -9.54
C ILE A 11 15.04 -42.00 -9.16
N VAL A 12 14.89 -41.10 -10.13
CA VAL A 12 14.92 -39.65 -9.85
C VAL A 12 13.59 -39.28 -9.23
N THR A 13 13.53 -39.16 -7.91
CA THR A 13 12.40 -38.56 -7.23
C THR A 13 12.43 -37.06 -7.52
N MET A 14 11.59 -36.60 -8.43
CA MET A 14 11.27 -35.18 -8.53
C MET A 14 10.54 -34.79 -7.24
N ALA A 15 11.26 -34.17 -6.31
CA ALA A 15 10.63 -33.49 -5.20
C ALA A 15 9.82 -32.34 -5.82
N SER A 16 8.49 -32.44 -5.80
CA SER A 16 7.60 -31.32 -6.06
C SER A 16 7.84 -30.31 -4.96
N CYS A 17 8.62 -29.27 -5.24
CA CYS A 17 8.74 -28.14 -4.36
C CYS A 17 7.39 -27.42 -4.42
N SER A 18 6.47 -27.73 -3.51
CA SER A 18 5.31 -26.89 -3.29
C SER A 18 5.85 -25.55 -2.82
N GLU A 19 5.61 -24.46 -3.56
CA GLU A 19 5.95 -23.13 -3.09
C GLU A 19 5.31 -22.91 -1.72
N GLU A 20 6.13 -22.58 -0.73
CA GLU A 20 5.67 -22.34 0.62
C GLU A 20 4.81 -21.06 0.62
N LYS A 21 3.54 -21.19 0.96
CA LYS A 21 2.60 -20.08 1.00
C LYS A 21 2.84 -19.25 2.24
N VAL A 22 2.81 -17.93 2.09
CA VAL A 22 3.03 -16.97 3.17
C VAL A 22 1.80 -16.10 3.33
N ASN A 23 1.24 -16.10 4.55
CA ASN A 23 0.15 -15.21 4.91
C ASN A 23 0.71 -13.93 5.50
N VAL A 24 0.33 -12.79 4.93
CA VAL A 24 0.73 -11.45 5.38
C VAL A 24 -0.48 -10.53 5.45
N ARG A 25 -0.45 -9.60 6.39
CA ARG A 25 -1.48 -8.56 6.52
C ARG A 25 -0.99 -7.22 6.02
N TRP A 26 -1.71 -6.68 5.06
CA TRP A 26 -1.36 -5.45 4.34
C TRP A 26 -2.42 -4.38 4.52
N ALA A 27 -2.03 -3.10 4.66
CA ALA A 27 -2.99 -2.02 4.83
C ALA A 27 -2.66 -0.77 4.00
N THR A 28 -3.68 0.04 3.72
CA THR A 28 -3.58 1.45 3.35
C THR A 28 -4.25 2.30 4.41
N PHE A 29 -3.61 3.41 4.79
CA PHE A 29 -4.13 4.26 5.83
C PHE A 29 -3.73 5.72 5.62
N ASN A 30 -4.63 6.54 5.10
CA ASN A 30 -4.47 7.99 5.14
C ASN A 30 -4.55 8.44 6.60
N MET A 31 -3.44 8.96 7.12
CA MET A 31 -3.29 9.31 8.53
C MET A 31 -3.74 10.72 8.87
N ARG A 32 -4.18 11.48 7.87
CA ARG A 32 -4.43 12.91 7.98
C ARG A 32 -3.20 13.66 8.49
N TYR A 33 -2.72 14.65 7.77
CA TYR A 33 -1.56 15.45 8.17
C TYR A 33 -1.80 16.18 9.51
N ASP A 34 -0.72 16.53 10.18
CA ASP A 34 -0.76 17.24 11.45
C ASP A 34 -1.26 18.68 11.24
N ASN A 35 -2.58 18.84 11.29
CA ASN A 35 -3.27 20.13 11.13
C ASN A 35 -3.76 20.62 12.49
N PRO A 36 -3.25 21.77 12.96
CA PRO A 36 -3.65 22.32 14.25
C PRO A 36 -5.14 22.74 14.31
N ASN A 37 -5.80 22.88 13.15
CA ASN A 37 -7.22 23.22 13.07
C ASN A 37 -8.15 21.99 13.15
N ASP A 38 -7.62 20.79 13.29
CA ASP A 38 -8.41 19.56 13.39
C ASP A 38 -8.85 19.22 14.83
N ASP A 39 -8.78 20.18 15.77
CA ASP A 39 -9.26 19.98 17.14
C ASP A 39 -10.70 19.39 17.19
N PRO A 40 -10.94 18.38 18.03
CA PRO A 40 -10.05 17.70 18.98
C PRO A 40 -9.21 16.57 18.36
N ASN A 41 -9.18 16.44 17.04
CA ASN A 41 -8.58 15.33 16.30
C ASN A 41 -7.22 15.64 15.67
N HIS A 42 -6.49 16.65 16.19
CA HIS A 42 -5.12 16.93 15.74
C HIS A 42 -4.19 15.74 16.01
N TRP A 43 -3.07 15.65 15.29
CA TRP A 43 -2.17 14.49 15.35
C TRP A 43 -1.71 14.14 16.76
N GLY A 44 -1.33 15.12 17.56
CA GLY A 44 -0.90 14.91 18.95
C GLY A 44 -1.93 14.19 19.83
N ALA A 45 -3.23 14.35 19.54
CA ALA A 45 -4.31 13.66 20.24
C ALA A 45 -4.57 12.24 19.70
N ARG A 46 -4.12 11.91 18.47
CA ARG A 46 -4.41 10.65 17.79
C ARG A 46 -3.24 9.68 17.73
N LYS A 47 -2.00 10.14 17.71
CA LYS A 47 -0.81 9.34 17.37
C LYS A 47 -0.68 8.06 18.16
N GLU A 48 -0.94 8.08 19.47
CA GLU A 48 -0.89 6.88 20.32
C GLU A 48 -1.97 5.86 19.96
N ARG A 49 -3.20 6.32 19.65
CA ARG A 49 -4.30 5.45 19.22
C ARG A 49 -3.99 4.80 17.88
N VAL A 50 -3.44 5.58 16.95
CA VAL A 50 -3.03 5.10 15.62
C VAL A 50 -1.95 4.03 15.76
N ALA A 51 -0.91 4.29 16.57
CA ALA A 51 0.15 3.32 16.80
C ALA A 51 -0.36 2.04 17.50
N ASN A 52 -1.25 2.16 18.48
CA ASN A 52 -1.85 1.02 19.15
C ASN A 52 -2.72 0.20 18.18
N TYR A 53 -3.54 0.85 17.36
CA TYR A 53 -4.31 0.18 16.32
C TYR A 53 -3.41 -0.63 15.38
N ILE A 54 -2.31 -0.04 14.87
CA ILE A 54 -1.37 -0.74 13.98
C ILE A 54 -0.79 -1.99 14.66
N LYS A 55 -0.41 -1.88 15.95
CA LYS A 55 0.11 -3.02 16.75
C LYS A 55 -0.93 -4.11 16.96
N GLU A 56 -2.16 -3.74 17.31
CA GLU A 56 -3.28 -4.67 17.56
C GLU A 56 -3.67 -5.41 16.29
N MET A 57 -3.70 -4.70 15.16
CA MET A 57 -4.00 -5.27 13.85
C MET A 57 -2.87 -6.12 13.29
N LYS A 58 -1.63 -5.98 13.82
CA LYS A 58 -0.44 -6.74 13.40
C LYS A 58 -0.21 -6.63 11.88
N PHE A 59 -0.23 -5.42 11.35
CA PHE A 59 0.10 -5.21 9.95
C PHE A 59 1.55 -5.64 9.69
N ASP A 60 1.78 -6.43 8.63
CA ASP A 60 3.12 -6.76 8.20
C ASP A 60 3.70 -5.65 7.31
N VAL A 61 2.84 -5.04 6.50
CA VAL A 61 3.17 -3.88 5.66
C VAL A 61 1.98 -2.93 5.61
N PHE A 62 2.24 -1.62 5.66
CA PHE A 62 1.18 -0.63 5.45
C PHE A 62 1.70 0.62 4.73
N GLY A 63 0.88 1.13 3.81
CA GLY A 63 1.07 2.41 3.16
C GLY A 63 0.38 3.53 3.95
N THR A 64 1.04 4.68 4.05
CA THR A 64 0.48 5.87 4.72
C THR A 64 0.40 7.04 3.77
N GLN A 65 -0.64 7.87 3.90
CA GLN A 65 -0.80 9.10 3.14
C GLN A 65 -0.93 10.30 4.08
N GLU A 66 -0.63 11.50 3.58
CA GLU A 66 -0.64 12.79 4.30
C GLU A 66 0.34 12.90 5.47
N VAL A 67 1.28 11.99 5.62
CA VAL A 67 2.20 12.00 6.76
C VAL A 67 3.24 13.11 6.58
N LEU A 68 3.31 14.06 7.50
CA LEU A 68 4.39 15.04 7.60
C LEU A 68 5.63 14.43 8.27
N HIS A 69 6.78 15.07 8.13
CA HIS A 69 8.03 14.55 8.68
C HIS A 69 7.97 14.26 10.19
N ASN A 70 7.36 15.13 10.99
CA ASN A 70 7.17 14.90 12.42
C ASN A 70 6.29 13.68 12.71
N GLN A 71 5.24 13.44 11.90
CA GLN A 71 4.39 12.24 12.03
C GLN A 71 5.15 10.97 11.62
N PHE A 72 5.98 11.03 10.58
CA PHE A 72 6.82 9.93 10.17
C PHE A 72 7.80 9.51 11.28
N GLU A 73 8.47 10.46 11.93
CA GLU A 73 9.36 10.19 13.05
C GLU A 73 8.60 9.73 14.32
N ASP A 74 7.42 10.28 14.60
CA ASP A 74 6.55 9.80 15.68
C ASP A 74 6.16 8.32 15.46
N LEU A 75 5.77 7.94 14.24
CA LEU A 75 5.43 6.55 13.91
C LEU A 75 6.63 5.61 14.09
N LYS A 76 7.83 5.99 13.65
CA LYS A 76 9.05 5.19 13.88
C LYS A 76 9.34 5.00 15.37
N ALA A 77 9.16 6.05 16.16
CA ALA A 77 9.39 6.00 17.61
C ALA A 77 8.34 5.12 18.32
N LEU A 78 7.07 5.23 17.93
CA LEU A 78 5.95 4.49 18.53
C LEU A 78 5.85 3.04 18.06
N LEU A 79 6.43 2.70 16.89
CA LEU A 79 6.38 1.40 16.24
C LEU A 79 7.80 0.80 16.07
N PRO A 80 8.51 0.45 17.15
CA PRO A 80 9.92 0.05 17.08
C PRO A 80 10.18 -1.24 16.28
N ASP A 81 9.15 -2.06 16.03
CA ASP A 81 9.24 -3.26 15.20
C ASP A 81 9.10 -2.96 13.70
N TYR A 82 8.82 -1.72 13.33
CA TYR A 82 8.63 -1.31 11.94
C TYR A 82 9.77 -0.41 11.47
N GLU A 83 10.04 -0.51 10.16
CA GLU A 83 10.88 0.44 9.44
C GLU A 83 10.02 1.16 8.41
N GLY A 84 10.29 2.47 8.21
CA GLY A 84 9.57 3.30 7.25
C GLY A 84 10.48 3.76 6.12
N VAL A 85 9.99 3.70 4.88
CA VAL A 85 10.67 4.25 3.70
C VAL A 85 9.79 5.30 3.03
N GLY A 86 10.42 6.35 2.52
CA GLY A 86 9.74 7.47 1.87
C GLY A 86 10.46 8.79 2.10
N VAL A 87 10.03 9.80 1.37
CA VAL A 87 10.54 11.17 1.45
C VAL A 87 9.40 12.17 1.36
N GLY A 88 9.60 13.38 1.84
CA GLY A 88 8.67 14.49 1.65
C GLY A 88 8.57 14.91 0.17
N ARG A 89 7.36 15.08 -0.31
CA ARG A 89 7.07 15.29 -1.73
C ARG A 89 7.64 16.58 -2.31
N ASP A 90 7.85 17.62 -1.49
CA ASP A 90 8.21 18.95 -1.98
C ASP A 90 9.70 19.10 -2.30
N ASN A 91 10.58 18.45 -1.53
CA ASN A 91 12.03 18.57 -1.71
C ASN A 91 12.77 17.21 -1.84
N GLY A 92 12.04 16.10 -1.82
CA GLY A 92 12.65 14.77 -1.86
C GLY A 92 13.44 14.40 -0.60
N ALA A 93 13.19 15.08 0.50
CA ALA A 93 13.82 14.87 1.81
C ALA A 93 12.76 14.92 2.93
N THR A 94 12.57 16.07 3.56
CA THR A 94 11.72 16.22 4.76
C THR A 94 10.55 17.18 4.59
N GLU A 95 10.44 17.88 3.47
CA GLU A 95 9.39 18.86 3.25
C GLU A 95 8.22 18.29 2.46
N GLY A 96 7.00 18.69 2.87
CA GLY A 96 5.75 18.20 2.30
C GLY A 96 5.32 16.83 2.87
N GLU A 97 4.20 16.35 2.38
CA GLU A 97 3.63 15.08 2.80
C GLU A 97 4.40 13.89 2.21
N TYR A 98 4.50 12.82 3.00
CA TYR A 98 5.00 11.51 2.57
C TYR A 98 3.84 10.63 2.12
N SER A 99 4.11 9.78 1.15
CA SER A 99 3.35 8.57 0.86
C SER A 99 4.22 7.38 1.24
N ALA A 100 4.43 7.20 2.56
CA ALA A 100 5.43 6.26 3.06
C ALA A 100 4.94 4.81 3.06
N VAL A 101 5.88 3.88 2.93
CA VAL A 101 5.67 2.45 3.17
C VAL A 101 6.34 2.07 4.47
N PHE A 102 5.58 1.48 5.39
CA PHE A 102 6.11 0.87 6.62
C PHE A 102 6.01 -0.66 6.51
N TYR A 103 7.03 -1.36 7.00
CA TYR A 103 7.05 -2.81 7.03
C TYR A 103 7.60 -3.33 8.37
N ASN A 104 7.08 -4.46 8.83
CA ASN A 104 7.57 -5.12 10.02
C ASN A 104 8.95 -5.74 9.74
N LYS A 105 9.99 -5.17 10.33
CA LYS A 105 11.38 -5.61 10.14
C LYS A 105 11.70 -6.99 10.73
N ASN A 106 10.79 -7.57 11.53
CA ASN A 106 10.90 -8.95 11.98
C ASN A 106 10.40 -9.95 10.93
N VAL A 107 9.58 -9.49 9.96
CA VAL A 107 8.98 -10.30 8.90
C VAL A 107 9.67 -10.09 7.56
N PHE A 108 10.04 -8.85 7.25
CA PHE A 108 10.63 -8.46 5.96
C PHE A 108 11.99 -7.79 6.10
N ASP A 109 12.83 -7.95 5.08
CA ASP A 109 13.97 -7.10 4.76
C ASP A 109 13.66 -6.27 3.52
N ALA A 110 13.95 -4.98 3.53
CA ALA A 110 13.91 -4.16 2.33
C ALA A 110 15.22 -4.35 1.54
N LEU A 111 15.12 -4.89 0.33
CA LEU A 111 16.27 -5.08 -0.58
C LEU A 111 16.60 -3.80 -1.34
N ASP A 112 15.56 -3.00 -1.65
CA ASP A 112 15.67 -1.75 -2.36
C ASP A 112 14.40 -0.91 -2.13
N SER A 113 14.49 0.41 -2.30
CA SER A 113 13.35 1.31 -2.17
C SER A 113 13.59 2.62 -2.90
N GLY A 114 12.53 3.35 -3.20
CA GLY A 114 12.63 4.65 -3.84
C GLY A 114 11.32 5.39 -3.88
N THR A 115 11.39 6.63 -4.33
CA THR A 115 10.23 7.50 -4.55
C THR A 115 10.33 8.13 -5.93
N PHE A 116 9.22 8.26 -6.63
CA PHE A 116 9.12 8.98 -7.88
C PHE A 116 7.92 9.94 -7.86
N TRP A 117 8.03 11.02 -8.62
CA TRP A 117 7.00 12.06 -8.70
C TRP A 117 5.96 11.70 -9.76
N LEU A 118 4.69 11.93 -9.42
CA LEU A 118 3.57 11.72 -10.34
C LEU A 118 3.46 12.94 -11.26
N SER A 119 4.32 12.95 -12.26
CA SER A 119 4.43 14.01 -13.28
C SER A 119 4.97 13.45 -14.59
N GLU A 120 5.00 14.26 -15.63
CA GLU A 120 5.56 13.92 -16.94
C GLU A 120 7.05 13.54 -16.86
N ASP A 121 7.75 14.06 -15.84
CA ASP A 121 9.11 13.67 -15.49
C ASP A 121 9.14 13.13 -14.04
N PRO A 122 9.10 11.79 -13.87
CA PRO A 122 9.06 11.18 -12.54
C PRO A 122 10.31 11.40 -11.67
N THR A 123 11.38 11.94 -12.24
CA THR A 123 12.64 12.26 -11.54
C THR A 123 12.71 13.71 -11.07
N ALA A 124 11.78 14.56 -11.52
CA ALA A 124 11.76 15.98 -11.20
C ALA A 124 11.14 16.21 -9.81
N VAL A 125 12.01 16.35 -8.82
CA VAL A 125 11.63 16.59 -7.40
C VAL A 125 10.78 17.85 -7.26
N GLY A 126 9.69 17.76 -6.51
CA GLY A 126 8.80 18.89 -6.21
C GLY A 126 7.94 19.36 -7.38
N LYS A 127 7.91 18.62 -8.48
CA LYS A 127 7.14 19.00 -9.67
C LYS A 127 5.70 18.46 -9.60
N MET A 128 4.72 19.33 -9.80
CA MET A 128 3.34 18.96 -10.09
C MET A 128 3.25 18.41 -11.54
N GLY A 129 2.47 17.34 -11.72
CA GLY A 129 2.24 16.74 -13.04
C GLY A 129 0.89 17.13 -13.62
N TRP A 130 0.83 17.26 -14.94
CA TRP A 130 -0.39 17.47 -15.72
C TRP A 130 -1.23 18.65 -15.19
N ASP A 131 -2.49 18.37 -14.80
CA ASP A 131 -3.43 19.33 -14.22
C ASP A 131 -3.53 19.26 -12.70
N ALA A 132 -2.56 18.60 -12.01
CA ALA A 132 -2.53 18.48 -10.57
C ALA A 132 -2.44 19.84 -9.87
N VAL A 133 -3.09 19.96 -8.71
CA VAL A 133 -3.02 21.16 -7.85
C VAL A 133 -2.05 20.99 -6.68
N CYS A 134 -1.52 19.79 -6.50
CA CYS A 134 -0.52 19.45 -5.49
C CYS A 134 0.60 18.59 -6.09
N VAL A 135 1.79 18.68 -5.51
CA VAL A 135 2.85 17.70 -5.80
C VAL A 135 2.41 16.34 -5.27
N ARG A 136 2.54 15.29 -6.09
CA ARG A 136 2.17 13.92 -5.75
C ARG A 136 3.31 12.97 -6.04
N ILE A 137 3.44 11.96 -5.21
CA ILE A 137 4.52 10.95 -5.27
C ILE A 137 3.96 9.54 -5.11
N ALA A 138 4.75 8.58 -5.56
CA ALA A 138 4.61 7.20 -5.16
C ALA A 138 5.93 6.68 -4.60
N THR A 139 5.87 6.03 -3.45
CA THR A 139 7.01 5.38 -2.79
C THR A 139 6.89 3.88 -2.97
N TRP A 140 8.00 3.20 -3.21
CA TRP A 140 8.05 1.76 -3.35
C TRP A 140 9.14 1.14 -2.49
N ALA A 141 8.93 -0.11 -2.09
CA ALA A 141 9.91 -0.94 -1.41
C ALA A 141 9.87 -2.36 -1.98
N LYS A 142 11.02 -2.92 -2.31
CA LYS A 142 11.21 -4.32 -2.66
C LYS A 142 11.49 -5.09 -1.39
N LEU A 143 10.50 -5.84 -0.92
CA LEU A 143 10.53 -6.53 0.36
C LEU A 143 10.81 -8.03 0.15
N GLN A 144 11.72 -8.60 0.94
CA GLN A 144 11.96 -10.03 1.00
C GLN A 144 11.44 -10.59 2.32
N HIS A 145 10.52 -11.55 2.24
CA HIS A 145 10.04 -12.27 3.42
C HIS A 145 11.16 -13.13 4.00
N LYS A 146 11.55 -12.89 5.26
CA LYS A 146 12.74 -13.47 5.91
C LYS A 146 12.72 -14.99 5.98
N ALA A 147 11.58 -15.58 6.29
CA ALA A 147 11.49 -17.02 6.50
C ALA A 147 11.53 -17.82 5.19
N THR A 148 10.99 -17.28 4.08
CA THR A 148 10.87 -18.02 2.81
C THR A 148 11.73 -17.48 1.68
N GLY A 149 12.29 -16.28 1.83
CA GLY A 149 13.01 -15.59 0.77
C GLY A 149 12.15 -15.05 -0.37
N LYS A 150 10.82 -15.19 -0.31
CA LYS A 150 9.89 -14.63 -1.31
C LYS A 150 10.01 -13.12 -1.37
N ILE A 151 9.91 -12.59 -2.57
CA ILE A 151 9.99 -11.15 -2.84
C ILE A 151 8.62 -10.65 -3.23
N VAL A 152 8.21 -9.52 -2.65
CA VAL A 152 7.00 -8.78 -3.01
C VAL A 152 7.33 -7.29 -3.06
N MET A 153 6.72 -6.58 -4.00
CA MET A 153 6.85 -5.14 -4.06
C MET A 153 5.68 -4.47 -3.34
N ALA A 154 6.00 -3.57 -2.43
CA ALA A 154 5.09 -2.59 -1.86
C ALA A 154 5.16 -1.30 -2.67
N VAL A 155 4.02 -0.75 -3.06
CA VAL A 155 3.90 0.60 -3.64
C VAL A 155 2.82 1.34 -2.90
N ASN A 156 3.08 2.62 -2.57
CA ASN A 156 2.09 3.46 -1.90
C ASN A 156 2.05 4.86 -2.52
N THR A 157 0.86 5.43 -2.62
CA THR A 157 0.64 6.71 -3.29
C THR A 157 -0.49 7.51 -2.66
N HIS A 158 -0.55 8.81 -3.02
CA HIS A 158 -1.67 9.68 -2.76
C HIS A 158 -1.92 10.53 -4.02
N TYR A 159 -3.05 10.32 -4.70
CA TYR A 159 -3.38 11.01 -5.94
C TYR A 159 -3.82 12.44 -5.71
N ASP A 160 -3.73 13.25 -6.78
CA ASP A 160 -4.31 14.58 -6.75
C ASP A 160 -5.84 14.50 -6.59
N HIS A 161 -6.40 15.45 -5.83
CA HIS A 161 -7.82 15.43 -5.48
C HIS A 161 -8.69 16.27 -6.44
N VAL A 162 -8.09 16.94 -7.44
CA VAL A 162 -8.76 17.80 -8.41
C VAL A 162 -8.46 17.40 -9.85
N GLY A 163 -7.18 17.24 -10.20
CA GLY A 163 -6.71 17.02 -11.55
C GLY A 163 -7.08 15.64 -12.10
N GLN A 164 -8.10 15.54 -12.94
CA GLN A 164 -8.56 14.27 -13.50
C GLN A 164 -7.56 13.67 -14.49
N VAL A 165 -6.86 14.51 -15.25
CA VAL A 165 -5.77 14.05 -16.14
C VAL A 165 -4.62 13.52 -15.29
N ALA A 166 -4.25 14.25 -14.22
CA ALA A 166 -3.20 13.82 -13.29
C ALA A 166 -3.53 12.48 -12.62
N GLN A 167 -4.78 12.26 -12.19
CA GLN A 167 -5.23 10.99 -11.61
C GLN A 167 -5.08 9.82 -12.59
N LYS A 168 -5.54 9.97 -13.83
CA LYS A 168 -5.45 8.95 -14.87
C LYS A 168 -3.99 8.65 -15.25
N GLU A 169 -3.22 9.70 -15.55
CA GLU A 169 -1.82 9.57 -15.98
C GLU A 169 -0.94 9.02 -14.85
N SER A 170 -1.25 9.34 -13.59
CA SER A 170 -0.62 8.73 -12.42
C SER A 170 -0.84 7.23 -12.39
N SER A 171 -2.04 6.75 -12.72
CA SER A 171 -2.35 5.31 -12.82
C SER A 171 -1.47 4.63 -13.87
N LEU A 172 -1.37 5.22 -15.08
CA LEU A 172 -0.51 4.69 -16.14
C LEU A 172 0.97 4.71 -15.77
N LEU A 173 1.43 5.80 -15.13
CA LEU A 173 2.81 5.91 -14.66
C LEU A 173 3.16 4.86 -13.61
N ILE A 174 2.31 4.70 -12.60
CA ILE A 174 2.54 3.72 -11.52
C ILE A 174 2.58 2.30 -12.08
N ILE A 175 1.63 1.91 -12.95
CA ILE A 175 1.62 0.60 -13.61
C ILE A 175 2.93 0.36 -14.36
N ARG A 176 3.38 1.34 -15.16
CA ARG A 176 4.65 1.25 -15.89
C ARG A 176 5.83 1.09 -14.92
N LYS A 177 5.88 1.87 -13.83
CA LYS A 177 6.95 1.81 -12.84
C LYS A 177 6.95 0.49 -12.05
N ILE A 178 5.81 -0.03 -11.68
CA ILE A 178 5.71 -1.36 -11.08
C ILE A 178 6.33 -2.39 -12.04
N LYS A 179 5.90 -2.43 -13.30
CA LYS A 179 6.40 -3.37 -14.29
C LYS A 179 7.92 -3.23 -14.53
N GLU A 180 8.44 -1.99 -14.61
CA GLU A 180 9.86 -1.71 -14.77
C GLU A 180 10.72 -2.22 -13.60
N ILE A 181 10.24 -2.05 -12.35
CA ILE A 181 11.02 -2.34 -11.13
C ILE A 181 10.92 -3.81 -10.73
N VAL A 182 9.76 -4.42 -10.90
CA VAL A 182 9.47 -5.77 -10.35
C VAL A 182 9.51 -6.85 -11.40
N GLY A 183 9.26 -6.52 -12.67
CA GLY A 183 9.04 -7.51 -13.72
C GLY A 183 7.82 -8.37 -13.39
N ASP A 184 8.03 -9.67 -13.24
CA ASP A 184 6.97 -10.65 -12.97
C ASP A 184 6.78 -10.99 -11.47
N GLN A 185 7.47 -10.26 -10.57
CA GLN A 185 7.29 -10.49 -9.13
C GLN A 185 5.93 -9.95 -8.63
N PRO A 186 5.37 -10.54 -7.56
CA PRO A 186 4.13 -10.04 -6.98
C PRO A 186 4.28 -8.61 -6.45
N ALA A 187 3.22 -7.82 -6.61
CA ALA A 187 3.17 -6.44 -6.15
C ALA A 187 1.83 -6.12 -5.48
N VAL A 188 1.90 -5.26 -4.46
CA VAL A 188 0.75 -4.66 -3.78
C VAL A 188 0.86 -3.14 -3.90
N LEU A 189 -0.17 -2.53 -4.48
CA LEU A 189 -0.32 -1.08 -4.59
C LEU A 189 -1.38 -0.62 -3.60
N THR A 190 -1.00 0.29 -2.72
CA THR A 190 -1.86 0.92 -1.72
C THR A 190 -1.96 2.43 -1.96
N GLY A 191 -3.02 3.06 -1.49
CA GLY A 191 -3.08 4.52 -1.57
C GLY A 191 -4.45 5.09 -1.25
N ASP A 192 -4.44 6.41 -1.06
CA ASP A 192 -5.58 7.28 -1.25
C ASP A 192 -5.56 7.78 -2.71
N PHE A 193 -6.50 7.29 -3.50
CA PHE A 193 -6.58 7.61 -4.91
C PHE A 193 -7.43 8.85 -5.21
N ASN A 194 -8.09 9.41 -4.19
CA ASN A 194 -9.01 10.55 -4.32
C ASN A 194 -10.09 10.37 -5.39
N VAL A 195 -10.39 9.14 -5.76
CA VAL A 195 -11.40 8.77 -6.74
C VAL A 195 -12.19 7.56 -6.26
N THR A 196 -13.41 7.40 -6.78
CA THR A 196 -14.19 6.18 -6.56
C THR A 196 -13.88 5.12 -7.62
N ASP A 197 -14.41 3.92 -7.43
CA ASP A 197 -14.28 2.80 -8.38
C ASP A 197 -15.05 2.99 -9.72
N GLN A 198 -15.71 4.14 -9.90
CA GLN A 198 -16.37 4.55 -11.15
C GLN A 198 -15.48 5.46 -12.01
N SER A 199 -14.33 5.90 -11.51
CA SER A 199 -13.46 6.85 -12.19
C SER A 199 -12.66 6.23 -13.33
N GLU A 200 -12.20 7.08 -14.26
CA GLU A 200 -11.29 6.67 -15.33
C GLU A 200 -9.94 6.21 -14.77
N ALA A 201 -9.44 6.87 -13.72
CA ALA A 201 -8.18 6.50 -13.07
C ALA A 201 -8.24 5.09 -12.46
N TYR A 202 -9.32 4.76 -11.73
CA TYR A 202 -9.53 3.42 -11.20
C TYR A 202 -9.65 2.38 -12.34
N ASN A 203 -10.48 2.66 -13.35
CA ASN A 203 -10.63 1.76 -14.50
C ASN A 203 -9.31 1.55 -15.25
N THR A 204 -8.45 2.56 -15.33
CA THR A 204 -7.10 2.43 -15.89
C THR A 204 -6.26 1.42 -15.12
N ILE A 205 -6.34 1.39 -13.80
CA ILE A 205 -5.59 0.43 -12.98
C ILE A 205 -6.07 -1.02 -13.23
N VAL A 206 -7.39 -1.25 -13.20
CA VAL A 206 -7.94 -2.62 -13.25
C VAL A 206 -8.15 -3.18 -14.65
N SER A 207 -8.04 -2.36 -15.70
CA SER A 207 -8.27 -2.76 -17.10
C SER A 207 -7.02 -2.72 -17.97
N ASN A 208 -5.84 -2.55 -17.37
CA ASN A 208 -4.57 -2.49 -18.09
C ASN A 208 -4.03 -3.89 -18.42
N GLU A 209 -3.11 -3.98 -19.40
CA GLU A 209 -2.41 -5.23 -19.75
C GLU A 209 -1.60 -5.80 -18.58
N PHE A 210 -1.06 -4.94 -17.72
CA PHE A 210 -0.51 -5.35 -16.43
C PHE A 210 -1.64 -5.36 -15.41
N VAL A 211 -2.23 -6.52 -15.20
CA VAL A 211 -3.44 -6.66 -14.38
C VAL A 211 -3.14 -6.41 -12.91
N LEU A 212 -3.78 -5.36 -12.35
CA LEU A 212 -3.91 -5.14 -10.92
C LEU A 212 -5.37 -5.35 -10.53
N LEU A 213 -5.62 -6.20 -9.56
CA LEU A 213 -6.95 -6.56 -9.07
C LEU A 213 -7.25 -5.74 -7.80
N ASP A 214 -8.44 -5.16 -7.70
CA ASP A 214 -8.91 -4.56 -6.44
C ASP A 214 -9.08 -5.68 -5.39
N ALA A 215 -8.25 -5.63 -4.36
CA ALA A 215 -8.24 -6.64 -3.31
C ALA A 215 -9.60 -6.81 -2.63
N HIS A 216 -10.37 -5.73 -2.46
CA HIS A 216 -11.70 -5.81 -1.87
C HIS A 216 -12.72 -6.52 -2.76
N LYS A 217 -12.57 -6.42 -4.10
CA LYS A 217 -13.48 -7.08 -5.06
C LYS A 217 -13.15 -8.56 -5.28
N VAL A 218 -11.90 -8.96 -5.10
CA VAL A 218 -11.45 -10.35 -5.32
C VAL A 218 -11.25 -11.16 -4.05
N ALA A 219 -11.43 -10.56 -2.88
CA ALA A 219 -11.29 -11.23 -1.59
C ALA A 219 -12.30 -12.37 -1.42
N GLU A 220 -11.86 -13.49 -0.82
CA GLU A 220 -12.75 -14.59 -0.43
C GLU A 220 -13.79 -14.13 0.61
N LYS A 221 -13.42 -13.15 1.45
CA LYS A 221 -14.27 -12.54 2.47
C LYS A 221 -14.07 -11.04 2.50
N THR A 222 -15.17 -10.29 2.65
CA THR A 222 -15.15 -8.85 2.89
C THR A 222 -15.93 -8.50 4.15
N SER A 223 -15.54 -7.42 4.83
CA SER A 223 -16.24 -6.90 6.01
C SER A 223 -15.99 -5.39 6.21
N GLY A 224 -16.65 -4.80 7.20
CA GLY A 224 -16.42 -3.43 7.62
C GLY A 224 -17.30 -2.40 6.92
N ALA A 225 -16.81 -1.16 6.84
CA ALA A 225 -17.54 -0.04 6.26
C ALA A 225 -17.51 -0.07 4.71
N SER A 226 -18.50 0.55 4.08
CA SER A 226 -18.57 0.69 2.62
C SER A 226 -17.83 1.91 2.08
N TYR A 227 -17.23 2.72 2.95
CA TYR A 227 -16.51 3.95 2.62
C TYR A 227 -15.21 4.03 3.43
N THR A 228 -14.24 4.79 2.90
CA THR A 228 -13.00 5.07 3.62
C THR A 228 -12.94 6.52 4.09
N PHE A 229 -13.51 7.49 3.36
CA PHE A 229 -13.48 8.90 3.75
C PHE A 229 -14.75 9.33 4.47
N HIS A 230 -14.60 9.94 5.67
CA HIS A 230 -15.69 10.45 6.50
C HIS A 230 -15.44 11.85 7.11
N GLY A 231 -14.23 12.42 6.91
CA GLY A 231 -13.91 13.80 7.31
C GLY A 231 -14.04 14.05 8.80
N PHE A 232 -13.57 13.16 9.67
CA PHE A 232 -13.81 13.20 11.12
C PHE A 232 -15.30 13.21 11.48
N ASP A 233 -16.09 12.37 10.82
CA ASP A 233 -17.57 12.26 10.98
C ASP A 233 -18.35 13.54 10.57
N LYS A 234 -17.68 14.46 9.86
CA LYS A 234 -18.29 15.72 9.39
C LYS A 234 -18.94 15.59 8.00
N VAL A 235 -18.54 14.56 7.23
CA VAL A 235 -19.12 14.28 5.92
C VAL A 235 -20.47 13.59 6.11
N ASP A 236 -21.51 14.11 5.44
CA ASP A 236 -22.82 13.50 5.38
C ASP A 236 -22.71 12.01 5.01
N PRO A 237 -23.32 11.08 5.77
CA PRO A 237 -23.23 9.65 5.50
C PRO A 237 -23.53 9.24 4.06
N GLU A 238 -24.46 9.93 3.38
CA GLU A 238 -24.81 9.66 1.99
C GLU A 238 -23.75 10.10 0.96
N LYS A 239 -22.80 10.94 1.41
CA LYS A 239 -21.69 11.46 0.58
C LYS A 239 -20.35 10.81 0.87
N ARG A 240 -20.32 9.93 1.86
CA ARG A 240 -19.09 9.17 2.18
C ARG A 240 -18.76 8.22 1.05
N SER A 241 -17.52 8.12 0.71
CA SER A 241 -17.06 7.30 -0.41
C SER A 241 -15.83 6.48 -0.07
N LYS A 242 -15.65 5.38 -0.79
CA LYS A 242 -14.43 4.61 -0.77
C LYS A 242 -13.48 5.20 -1.80
N ILE A 243 -12.38 5.78 -1.34
CA ILE A 243 -11.33 6.41 -2.16
C ILE A 243 -9.94 5.87 -1.87
N ASP A 244 -9.80 5.08 -0.82
CA ASP A 244 -8.59 4.34 -0.50
C ASP A 244 -8.73 2.90 -1.00
N PHE A 245 -7.66 2.37 -1.61
CA PHE A 245 -7.68 1.04 -2.22
C PHE A 245 -6.39 0.28 -1.96
N VAL A 246 -6.53 -1.04 -1.96
CA VAL A 246 -5.42 -1.99 -2.06
C VAL A 246 -5.61 -2.76 -3.37
N PHE A 247 -4.62 -2.71 -4.25
CA PHE A 247 -4.58 -3.50 -5.48
C PHE A 247 -3.45 -4.52 -5.41
N VAL A 248 -3.68 -5.68 -5.97
CA VAL A 248 -2.73 -6.80 -5.97
C VAL A 248 -2.53 -7.35 -7.38
N THR A 249 -1.33 -7.86 -7.66
CA THR A 249 -1.11 -8.66 -8.88
C THR A 249 -1.78 -10.03 -8.76
N PRO A 250 -2.15 -10.70 -9.88
CA PRO A 250 -2.92 -11.95 -9.87
C PRO A 250 -2.26 -13.13 -9.16
N GLN A 251 -0.95 -13.09 -8.92
CA GLN A 251 -0.22 -14.12 -8.18
C GLN A 251 -0.56 -14.12 -6.69
N ILE A 252 -1.08 -13.00 -6.19
CA ILE A 252 -1.44 -12.84 -4.78
C ILE A 252 -2.90 -13.24 -4.58
N LYS A 253 -3.14 -14.16 -3.67
CA LYS A 253 -4.49 -14.54 -3.28
C LYS A 253 -4.97 -13.65 -2.12
N VAL A 254 -6.15 -13.08 -2.24
CA VAL A 254 -6.75 -12.23 -1.20
C VAL A 254 -7.74 -13.07 -0.38
N LEU A 255 -7.40 -13.33 0.87
CA LEU A 255 -8.19 -14.15 1.78
C LEU A 255 -9.31 -13.33 2.46
N HIS A 256 -8.98 -12.13 2.89
CA HIS A 256 -9.93 -11.22 3.53
C HIS A 256 -9.57 -9.78 3.20
N SER A 257 -10.57 -8.93 3.02
CA SER A 257 -10.41 -7.48 2.94
C SER A 257 -11.47 -6.78 3.79
N GLU A 258 -11.02 -5.83 4.61
CA GLU A 258 -11.88 -5.06 5.50
C GLU A 258 -11.57 -3.57 5.39
N VAL A 259 -12.61 -2.75 5.45
CA VAL A 259 -12.51 -1.34 5.78
C VAL A 259 -12.93 -1.20 7.24
N THR A 260 -11.97 -0.90 8.11
CA THR A 260 -12.23 -0.80 9.55
C THR A 260 -13.19 0.36 9.84
N PRO A 261 -14.37 0.12 10.43
CA PRO A 261 -15.30 1.20 10.74
C PRO A 261 -14.71 2.17 11.77
N GLU A 262 -15.03 3.45 11.63
CA GLU A 262 -14.65 4.45 12.62
C GLU A 262 -15.36 4.22 13.97
N VAL A 263 -14.62 4.53 15.05
CA VAL A 263 -15.17 4.65 16.41
C VAL A 263 -15.29 6.14 16.72
N LYS A 264 -16.50 6.68 16.78
CA LYS A 264 -16.77 8.13 16.85
C LYS A 264 -16.08 8.82 18.03
N GLU A 265 -15.98 8.13 19.16
CA GLU A 265 -15.34 8.62 20.38
C GLU A 265 -13.80 8.55 20.34
N ALA A 266 -13.26 7.84 19.33
CA ALA A 266 -11.82 7.54 19.23
C ALA A 266 -11.35 7.47 17.78
N LEU A 267 -11.66 8.49 16.99
CA LEU A 267 -11.30 8.56 15.56
C LEU A 267 -9.79 8.43 15.36
N LEU A 268 -9.37 7.53 14.50
CA LEU A 268 -7.96 7.31 14.16
C LEU A 268 -7.47 8.36 13.15
N SER A 269 -8.31 8.70 12.17
CA SER A 269 -8.10 9.65 11.10
C SER A 269 -9.44 10.18 10.64
N ASP A 270 -9.48 11.02 9.63
CA ASP A 270 -10.66 11.35 8.84
C ASP A 270 -10.93 10.34 7.71
N HIS A 271 -10.06 9.33 7.59
CA HIS A 271 -10.24 8.14 6.79
C HIS A 271 -10.27 6.88 7.65
N ASN A 272 -11.03 5.90 7.20
CA ASN A 272 -11.01 4.53 7.71
C ASN A 272 -9.90 3.73 7.02
N PRO A 273 -9.01 3.03 7.75
CA PRO A 273 -8.01 2.18 7.11
C PRO A 273 -8.68 1.00 6.39
N GLN A 274 -8.15 0.65 5.21
CA GLN A 274 -8.46 -0.64 4.57
C GLN A 274 -7.29 -1.58 4.75
N TRP A 275 -7.57 -2.83 5.15
CA TRP A 275 -6.54 -3.86 5.25
C TRP A 275 -6.99 -5.16 4.58
N THR A 276 -6.00 -5.99 4.24
CA THR A 276 -6.21 -7.28 3.58
C THR A 276 -5.29 -8.34 4.15
N ASP A 277 -5.81 -9.58 4.31
CA ASP A 277 -5.00 -10.77 4.50
C ASP A 277 -4.70 -11.38 3.14
N LEU A 278 -3.42 -11.52 2.84
CA LEU A 278 -2.90 -11.94 1.56
C LEU A 278 -2.11 -13.25 1.71
N GLU A 279 -2.24 -14.16 0.74
CA GLU A 279 -1.34 -15.31 0.56
C GLU A 279 -0.43 -14.99 -0.65
N ILE A 280 0.88 -14.83 -0.39
CA ILE A 280 1.91 -14.54 -1.39
C ILE A 280 2.82 -15.74 -1.65
#